data_171ed50f9bfd2bb2ce775bcd6f29b18c
#
_entry.id   171ed50f9bfd2bb2ce775bcd6f29b18c
#
_cell.length_a   1.000
_cell.length_b   1.000
_cell.length_c   1.000
_cell.angle_alpha   90.00
_cell.angle_beta   90.00
_cell.angle_gamma   90.00
#
_symmetry.space_group_name_H-M   'P 1'
#
loop_
_entity.id
_entity.type
_entity.pdbx_description
1 polymer ?
#
loop_
_entity_poly.entity_id
_entity_poly.type
_entity_poly.pdbx_seq_one_letter_code
_entity_poly.pdbx_strand_id
1 'polypeptide(L)'
;MNLSPKQPQNSFSNNLGLAAYSRGMGGLGLPGDLSSMSRFVRAAFTKLNSLSGSTEEESVGQFFHILGAVEQVRGCCEVAEGKYEITIYTSCFNADKGVYYYTTYNNRRITAVDMHRENLDSASLVKYPMLDKEDILQQN
;
A
#
# COMPACT_ATOMS: atom_id res chain seq x y z
N MET A 1 -8.65 -7.21 -20.61
CA MET A 1 -8.89 -6.25 -19.52
C MET A 1 -8.95 -4.86 -20.13
N ASN A 2 -10.01 -4.10 -19.92
CA ASN A 2 -10.10 -2.73 -20.40
C ASN A 2 -9.52 -1.80 -19.32
N LEU A 3 -8.31 -1.30 -19.55
CA LEU A 3 -7.59 -0.44 -18.61
C LEU A 3 -7.90 1.05 -18.79
N SER A 4 -8.82 1.41 -19.70
CA SER A 4 -9.17 2.81 -19.91
C SER A 4 -10.14 3.33 -18.86
N PRO A 5 -9.73 4.22 -17.95
CA PRO A 5 -10.64 4.81 -16.96
C PRO A 5 -11.59 5.85 -17.59
N LYS A 6 -11.36 6.23 -18.86
CA LYS A 6 -12.11 7.30 -19.56
C LYS A 6 -13.32 6.79 -20.34
N GLN A 7 -13.29 5.54 -20.78
CA GLN A 7 -14.35 4.94 -21.59
C GLN A 7 -14.60 3.48 -21.18
N PRO A 8 -15.22 3.22 -20.03
CA PRO A 8 -15.59 1.88 -19.64
C PRO A 8 -16.65 1.34 -20.61
N GLN A 9 -16.48 0.09 -21.05
CA GLN A 9 -17.50 -0.59 -21.86
C GLN A 9 -18.58 -1.15 -20.94
N ASN A 10 -19.84 -0.98 -21.36
CA ASN A 10 -20.95 -1.65 -20.73
C ASN A 10 -20.90 -3.14 -21.12
N SER A 11 -20.42 -3.98 -20.20
CA SER A 11 -20.39 -5.45 -20.38
C SER A 11 -21.65 -6.14 -19.86
N PHE A 12 -22.58 -5.39 -19.26
CA PHE A 12 -23.79 -5.95 -18.67
C PHE A 12 -24.89 -6.26 -19.70
N SER A 13 -25.10 -5.35 -20.64
CA SER A 13 -26.12 -5.53 -21.68
C SER A 13 -25.84 -4.65 -22.89
N ASN A 14 -25.91 -5.24 -24.08
CA ASN A 14 -25.81 -4.50 -25.35
C ASN A 14 -27.11 -3.73 -25.68
N ASN A 15 -28.22 -4.04 -25.02
CA ASN A 15 -29.54 -3.50 -25.30
C ASN A 15 -29.95 -2.36 -24.34
N LEU A 16 -29.20 -2.17 -23.27
CA LEU A 16 -29.44 -1.09 -22.31
C LEU A 16 -28.39 -0.01 -22.51
N GLY A 17 -28.84 1.20 -22.83
CA GLY A 17 -27.96 2.38 -22.93
C GLY A 17 -27.47 2.86 -21.57
N LEU A 18 -26.73 2.02 -20.87
CA LEU A 18 -26.14 2.37 -19.57
C LEU A 18 -24.94 3.26 -19.80
N ALA A 19 -25.11 4.53 -19.50
CA ALA A 19 -24.00 5.51 -19.53
C ALA A 19 -23.16 5.32 -18.27
N ALA A 20 -21.86 5.04 -18.44
CA ALA A 20 -20.91 5.08 -17.34
C ALA A 20 -20.63 6.54 -16.96
N TYR A 21 -21.09 6.95 -15.80
CA TYR A 21 -20.84 8.28 -15.24
C TYR A 21 -19.69 8.29 -14.23
N SER A 22 -19.19 7.12 -13.82
CA SER A 22 -18.09 6.97 -12.87
C SER A 22 -16.76 6.73 -13.59
N ARG A 23 -15.68 7.29 -13.04
CA ARG A 23 -14.30 7.04 -13.49
C ARG A 23 -13.63 5.98 -12.63
N GLY A 24 -12.49 5.45 -13.06
CA GLY A 24 -11.74 4.44 -12.32
C GLY A 24 -12.17 3.00 -12.60
N MET A 25 -12.99 2.76 -13.61
CA MET A 25 -13.49 1.43 -13.97
C MET A 25 -12.48 0.58 -14.75
N GLY A 26 -11.30 1.11 -15.09
CA GLY A 26 -10.26 0.40 -15.85
C GLY A 26 -9.72 -0.84 -15.15
N GLY A 27 -9.92 -0.94 -13.83
CA GLY A 27 -9.56 -2.09 -13.02
C GLY A 27 -10.59 -3.23 -12.97
N LEU A 28 -11.71 -3.12 -13.71
CA LEU A 28 -12.68 -4.20 -13.79
C LEU A 28 -12.03 -5.50 -14.29
N GLY A 29 -12.22 -6.59 -13.53
CA GLY A 29 -11.60 -7.89 -13.79
C GLY A 29 -10.27 -8.12 -13.09
N LEU A 30 -9.75 -7.15 -12.30
CA LEU A 30 -8.67 -7.44 -11.37
C LEU A 30 -9.13 -8.46 -10.32
N PRO A 31 -8.27 -9.42 -9.94
CA PRO A 31 -8.61 -10.38 -8.91
C PRO A 31 -8.83 -9.67 -7.57
N GLY A 32 -9.94 -9.96 -6.89
CA GLY A 32 -10.37 -9.28 -5.67
C GLY A 32 -10.05 -10.03 -4.37
N ASP A 33 -9.61 -11.29 -4.46
CA ASP A 33 -9.31 -12.10 -3.27
C ASP A 33 -7.99 -11.70 -2.59
N LEU A 34 -7.73 -12.25 -1.40
CA LEU A 34 -6.59 -11.89 -0.55
C LEU A 34 -5.36 -12.78 -0.74
N SER A 35 -5.38 -13.69 -1.72
CA SER A 35 -4.21 -14.52 -2.02
C SER A 35 -3.00 -13.69 -2.44
N SER A 36 -1.81 -14.22 -2.23
CA SER A 36 -0.55 -13.55 -2.62
C SER A 36 -0.52 -13.20 -4.10
N MET A 37 -1.03 -14.07 -4.97
CA MET A 37 -1.10 -13.84 -6.42
C MET A 37 -2.02 -12.67 -6.76
N SER A 38 -3.21 -12.64 -6.20
CA SER A 38 -4.20 -11.58 -6.43
C SER A 38 -3.72 -10.23 -5.90
N ARG A 39 -3.11 -10.22 -4.72
CA ARG A 39 -2.52 -9.02 -4.13
C ARG A 39 -1.36 -8.50 -4.97
N PHE A 40 -0.48 -9.38 -5.46
CA PHE A 40 0.59 -9.00 -6.38
C PHE A 40 0.05 -8.32 -7.64
N VAL A 41 -0.95 -8.91 -8.29
CA VAL A 41 -1.55 -8.33 -9.51
C VAL A 41 -2.14 -6.96 -9.24
N ARG A 42 -2.85 -6.77 -8.11
CA ARG A 42 -3.42 -5.46 -7.74
C ARG A 42 -2.33 -4.43 -7.42
N ALA A 43 -1.29 -4.81 -6.68
CA ALA A 43 -0.18 -3.91 -6.37
C ALA A 43 0.56 -3.49 -7.65
N ALA A 44 0.85 -4.43 -8.54
CA ALA A 44 1.49 -4.15 -9.82
C ALA A 44 0.62 -3.22 -10.70
N PHE A 45 -0.68 -3.50 -10.80
CA PHE A 45 -1.62 -2.63 -11.51
C PHE A 45 -1.63 -1.22 -10.92
N THR A 46 -1.74 -1.09 -9.61
CA THR A 46 -1.78 0.21 -8.92
C THR A 46 -0.48 0.97 -9.15
N LYS A 47 0.68 0.31 -9.01
CA LYS A 47 1.98 0.92 -9.28
C LYS A 47 2.11 1.43 -10.72
N LEU A 48 1.73 0.61 -11.70
CA LEU A 48 1.87 0.95 -13.12
C LEU A 48 0.94 2.07 -13.59
N ASN A 49 -0.15 2.31 -12.86
CA ASN A 49 -1.16 3.32 -13.19
C ASN A 49 -1.17 4.52 -12.22
N SER A 50 -0.24 4.57 -11.27
CA SER A 50 -0.05 5.68 -10.35
C SER A 50 1.08 6.61 -10.81
N LEU A 51 1.05 7.84 -10.32
CA LEU A 51 2.07 8.84 -10.56
C LEU A 51 2.85 9.09 -9.27
N SER A 52 4.17 9.15 -9.36
CA SER A 52 5.02 9.60 -8.26
C SER A 52 4.88 11.12 -8.05
N GLY A 53 5.14 11.56 -6.83
CA GLY A 53 5.29 12.98 -6.55
C GLY A 53 6.62 13.55 -7.04
N SER A 54 6.77 14.87 -6.91
CA SER A 54 7.98 15.61 -7.29
C SER A 54 9.02 15.65 -6.17
N THR A 55 8.61 15.38 -4.93
CA THR A 55 9.48 15.34 -3.75
C THR A 55 9.64 13.92 -3.22
N GLU A 56 10.59 13.72 -2.31
CA GLU A 56 10.77 12.45 -1.63
C GLU A 56 9.56 12.11 -0.75
N GLU A 57 9.07 13.07 0.01
CA GLU A 57 7.92 12.89 0.89
C GLU A 57 6.68 12.47 0.11
N GLU A 58 6.42 13.12 -1.02
CA GLU A 58 5.31 12.76 -1.91
C GLU A 58 5.49 11.34 -2.49
N SER A 59 6.71 11.00 -2.91
CA SER A 59 7.02 9.68 -3.48
C SER A 59 6.92 8.57 -2.43
N VAL A 60 7.41 8.82 -1.20
CA VAL A 60 7.28 7.91 -0.07
C VAL A 60 5.80 7.74 0.31
N GLY A 61 5.05 8.83 0.41
CA GLY A 61 3.60 8.78 0.66
C GLY A 61 2.87 7.96 -0.40
N GLN A 62 3.18 8.19 -1.69
CA GLN A 62 2.60 7.44 -2.81
C GLN A 62 2.93 5.93 -2.74
N PHE A 63 4.14 5.57 -2.33
CA PHE A 63 4.52 4.17 -2.12
C PHE A 63 3.61 3.49 -1.08
N PHE A 64 3.37 4.14 0.05
CA PHE A 64 2.46 3.61 1.07
C PHE A 64 1.01 3.53 0.60
N HIS A 65 0.54 4.46 -0.24
CA HIS A 65 -0.78 4.36 -0.87
C HIS A 65 -0.89 3.16 -1.81
N ILE A 66 0.16 2.88 -2.62
CA ILE A 66 0.18 1.73 -3.52
C ILE A 66 0.07 0.42 -2.72
N LEU A 67 0.86 0.25 -1.67
CA LEU A 67 0.81 -0.96 -0.85
C LEU A 67 -0.42 -1.03 0.06
N GLY A 68 -0.97 0.11 0.46
CA GLY A 68 -2.25 0.17 1.18
C GLY A 68 -3.41 -0.45 0.40
N ALA A 69 -3.35 -0.45 -0.94
CA ALA A 69 -4.35 -1.09 -1.79
C ALA A 69 -4.40 -2.63 -1.66
N VAL A 70 -3.41 -3.24 -1.00
CA VAL A 70 -3.27 -4.69 -0.82
C VAL A 70 -3.05 -5.10 0.64
N GLU A 71 -3.36 -4.23 1.58
CA GLU A 71 -3.30 -4.54 3.01
C GLU A 71 -4.22 -5.70 3.38
N GLN A 72 -3.74 -6.55 4.28
CA GLN A 72 -4.53 -7.59 4.95
C GLN A 72 -5.14 -7.01 6.21
N VAL A 73 -6.47 -6.97 6.25
CA VAL A 73 -7.23 -6.43 7.39
C VAL A 73 -7.64 -7.56 8.31
N ARG A 74 -7.53 -7.34 9.63
CA ARG A 74 -7.91 -8.32 10.65
C ARG A 74 -9.33 -8.83 10.43
N GLY A 75 -9.48 -10.15 10.44
CA GLY A 75 -10.76 -10.82 10.24
C GLY A 75 -11.07 -11.23 8.80
N CYS A 76 -10.35 -10.69 7.80
CA CYS A 76 -10.63 -11.00 6.39
C CYS A 76 -10.00 -12.31 5.91
N CYS A 77 -8.94 -12.78 6.55
CA CYS A 77 -8.26 -14.03 6.22
C CYS A 77 -7.94 -14.80 7.50
N GLU A 78 -8.72 -15.84 7.79
CA GLU A 78 -8.47 -16.72 8.92
C GLU A 78 -7.54 -17.86 8.51
N VAL A 79 -6.43 -18.04 9.24
CA VAL A 79 -5.41 -19.06 8.95
C VAL A 79 -5.47 -20.23 9.95
N ALA A 80 -6.10 -20.03 11.10
CA ALA A 80 -6.45 -21.04 12.08
C ALA A 80 -7.55 -20.47 12.97
N GLU A 81 -8.23 -21.30 13.76
CA GLU A 81 -9.31 -20.87 14.65
C GLU A 81 -8.91 -19.64 15.48
N GLY A 82 -9.60 -18.51 15.27
CA GLY A 82 -9.35 -17.24 15.92
C GLY A 82 -8.04 -16.54 15.56
N LYS A 83 -7.30 -17.05 14.56
CA LYS A 83 -6.03 -16.43 14.08
C LYS A 83 -6.20 -15.87 12.69
N TYR A 84 -5.91 -14.60 12.56
CA TYR A 84 -6.10 -13.85 11.33
C TYR A 84 -4.77 -13.36 10.75
N GLU A 85 -4.65 -13.44 9.43
CA GLU A 85 -3.56 -12.81 8.71
C GLU A 85 -3.78 -11.30 8.65
N ILE A 86 -2.73 -10.54 8.96
CA ILE A 86 -2.73 -9.07 8.89
C ILE A 86 -1.43 -8.58 8.25
N THR A 87 -1.45 -7.40 7.68
CA THR A 87 -0.22 -6.70 7.28
C THR A 87 0.45 -6.12 8.52
N ILE A 88 1.40 -6.84 9.08
CA ILE A 88 2.07 -6.46 10.34
C ILE A 88 2.77 -5.11 10.19
N TYR A 89 3.49 -4.92 9.08
CA TYR A 89 4.13 -3.66 8.72
C TYR A 89 4.25 -3.52 7.20
N THR A 90 4.40 -2.29 6.75
CA THR A 90 4.76 -1.95 5.37
C THR A 90 6.02 -1.11 5.41
N SER A 91 6.97 -1.36 4.52
CA SER A 91 8.23 -0.62 4.51
C SER A 91 8.76 -0.35 3.11
N CYS A 92 9.54 0.71 2.99
CA CYS A 92 10.37 0.99 1.82
C CYS A 92 11.74 1.53 2.25
N PHE A 93 12.69 1.45 1.34
CA PHE A 93 14.04 1.95 1.56
C PHE A 93 14.42 2.89 0.41
N ASN A 94 14.77 4.13 0.75
CA ASN A 94 15.42 5.03 -0.19
C ASN A 94 16.92 4.70 -0.21
N ALA A 95 17.35 3.97 -1.24
CA ALA A 95 18.72 3.50 -1.37
C ALA A 95 19.72 4.64 -1.62
N ASP A 96 19.30 5.73 -2.28
CA ASP A 96 20.17 6.87 -2.59
C ASP A 96 20.50 7.67 -1.33
N LYS A 97 19.54 7.76 -0.40
CA LYS A 97 19.70 8.53 0.85
C LYS A 97 19.95 7.66 2.09
N GLY A 98 19.90 6.35 1.97
CA GLY A 98 20.08 5.46 3.11
C GLY A 98 18.99 5.58 4.17
N VAL A 99 17.74 5.85 3.78
CA VAL A 99 16.62 6.05 4.72
C VAL A 99 15.62 4.92 4.59
N TYR A 100 15.33 4.25 5.69
CA TYR A 100 14.31 3.22 5.80
C TYR A 100 13.03 3.81 6.38
N TYR A 101 11.91 3.62 5.68
CA TYR A 101 10.59 4.09 6.08
C TYR A 101 9.69 2.91 6.39
N TYR A 102 8.84 3.03 7.41
CA TYR A 102 7.86 2.00 7.71
C TYR A 102 6.60 2.56 8.37
N THR A 103 5.51 1.80 8.25
CA THR A 103 4.29 1.90 9.05
C THR A 103 4.00 0.53 9.64
N THR A 104 3.22 0.47 10.73
CA THR A 104 2.73 -0.79 11.29
C THR A 104 1.21 -0.86 11.19
N TYR A 105 0.65 -2.03 11.48
CA TYR A 105 -0.81 -2.22 11.47
C TYR A 105 -1.52 -1.25 12.41
N ASN A 106 -0.96 -1.06 13.61
CA ASN A 106 -1.53 -0.20 14.65
C ASN A 106 -1.02 1.25 14.59
N ASN A 107 0.06 1.53 13.88
CA ASN A 107 0.58 2.89 13.72
C ASN A 107 0.78 3.21 12.24
N ARG A 108 -0.12 4.03 11.71
CA ARG A 108 -0.11 4.41 10.29
C ARG A 108 0.75 5.65 10.00
N ARG A 109 1.38 6.24 11.01
CA ARG A 109 2.38 7.30 10.81
C ARG A 109 3.60 6.71 10.15
N ILE A 110 4.07 7.33 9.06
CA ILE A 110 5.32 6.94 8.43
C ILE A 110 6.47 7.31 9.36
N THR A 111 7.20 6.29 9.78
CA THR A 111 8.40 6.43 10.61
C THR A 111 9.62 6.23 9.74
N ALA A 112 10.66 7.04 9.95
CA ALA A 112 11.91 7.01 9.20
C ALA A 112 13.09 6.67 10.10
N VAL A 113 14.02 5.85 9.60
CA VAL A 113 15.33 5.59 10.19
C VAL A 113 16.38 5.93 9.15
N ASP A 114 17.18 6.97 9.41
CA ASP A 114 18.28 7.40 8.57
C ASP A 114 19.56 6.73 9.04
N MET A 115 20.11 5.83 8.22
CA MET A 115 21.33 5.09 8.54
C MET A 115 22.54 6.00 8.74
N HIS A 116 22.58 7.17 8.09
CA HIS A 116 23.71 8.11 8.20
C HIS A 116 23.75 8.89 9.52
N ARG A 117 22.70 8.76 10.35
CA ARG A 117 22.70 9.28 11.72
C ARG A 117 23.32 8.33 12.72
N GLU A 118 23.71 7.14 12.25
CA GLU A 118 24.31 6.10 13.07
C GLU A 118 25.79 5.92 12.75
N ASN A 119 26.55 5.37 13.70
CA ASN A 119 27.92 4.96 13.44
C ASN A 119 27.94 3.64 12.64
N LEU A 120 28.07 3.74 11.32
CA LEU A 120 28.06 2.60 10.41
C LEU A 120 29.28 1.67 10.58
N ASP A 121 30.37 2.16 11.19
CA ASP A 121 31.57 1.36 11.46
C ASP A 121 31.54 0.71 12.86
N SER A 122 30.42 0.83 13.59
CA SER A 122 30.26 0.23 14.90
C SER A 122 30.25 -1.29 14.81
N ALA A 123 30.99 -1.96 15.67
CA ALA A 123 30.93 -3.42 15.86
C ALA A 123 29.62 -3.87 16.54
N SER A 124 28.86 -2.95 17.12
CA SER A 124 27.61 -3.22 17.82
C SER A 124 26.42 -2.98 16.91
N LEU A 125 25.47 -3.91 16.91
CA LEU A 125 24.21 -3.77 16.15
C LEU A 125 23.33 -2.69 16.79
N VAL A 126 22.97 -1.67 16.01
CA VAL A 126 21.97 -0.68 16.40
C VAL A 126 20.57 -1.28 16.20
N LYS A 127 19.72 -1.18 17.22
CA LYS A 127 18.36 -1.73 17.21
C LYS A 127 17.36 -0.67 17.63
N TYR A 128 16.27 -0.58 16.88
CA TYR A 128 15.12 0.27 17.18
C TYR A 128 13.90 -0.61 17.49
N PRO A 129 13.16 -0.37 18.58
CA PRO A 129 11.89 -1.01 18.78
C PRO A 129 10.90 -0.53 17.71
N MET A 130 10.13 -1.44 17.15
CA MET A 130 9.07 -1.10 16.20
C MET A 130 7.98 -0.28 16.90
N LEU A 131 7.61 0.85 16.31
CA LEU A 131 6.54 1.70 16.82
C LEU A 131 5.19 1.14 16.38
N ASP A 132 4.52 0.41 17.27
CA ASP A 132 3.25 -0.28 16.99
C ASP A 132 2.08 0.21 17.86
N LYS A 133 2.24 1.32 18.58
CA LYS A 133 1.16 1.97 19.30
C LYS A 133 0.48 3.00 18.40
N GLU A 134 -0.87 2.97 18.35
CA GLU A 134 -1.64 3.99 17.62
C GLU A 134 -1.27 5.41 18.05
N ASP A 135 -1.13 6.28 17.06
CA ASP A 135 -0.75 7.67 17.23
C ASP A 135 -1.81 8.55 16.54
N ILE A 136 -2.87 8.82 17.30
CA ILE A 136 -4.00 9.63 16.85
C ILE A 136 -3.77 11.06 17.28
N LEU A 137 -3.54 11.94 16.31
CA LEU A 137 -3.42 13.38 16.56
C LEU A 137 -4.80 13.99 16.83
N GLN A 138 -4.97 14.56 18.02
CA GLN A 138 -6.13 15.41 18.31
C GLN A 138 -5.89 16.79 17.69
N GLN A 139 -6.87 17.28 16.92
CA GLN A 139 -6.73 18.55 16.19
C GLN A 139 -7.44 19.72 16.91
N ASN A 140 -8.29 19.42 17.88
CA ASN A 140 -9.04 20.42 18.68
C ASN A 140 -8.66 20.35 20.15
#